data_3d4c2378849bf247203264471af16116
#
_entry.id   3d4c2378849bf247203264471af16116
#
_cell.length_a   1.000
_cell.length_b   1.000
_cell.length_c   1.000
_cell.angle_alpha   90.00
_cell.angle_beta   90.00
_cell.angle_gamma   90.00
#
_symmetry.space_group_name_H-M   'P 1'
#
loop_
_entity.id
_entity.type
_entity.pdbx_description
1 polymer ?
#
loop_
_entity_poly.entity_id
_entity_poly.type
_entity_poly.pdbx_seq_one_letter_code
_entity_poly.pdbx_strand_id
1 'polypeptide(L)'
;MLLTPFHVAVQVRDIEEARRFYTEVLGCAEGRSATGWVDFNMFGHQFVCHVNPELGVNGRITSHRNLVDGHGVPVPHCGVVLEPGEWTKLAARLKQHKVDWVIEPYTRFVNTPGEQSTLFIRDPSGNALEFKSFRDIAGQLFAS
;
A
#
# COMPACT_ATOMS: atom_id res chain seq x y z
N MET A 1 14.53 19.61 4.41
CA MET A 1 13.86 19.62 3.07
C MET A 1 12.58 18.82 3.16
N LEU A 2 11.47 19.42 2.77
CA LEU A 2 10.21 18.69 2.69
C LEU A 2 10.20 17.84 1.41
N LEU A 3 9.78 16.58 1.55
CA LEU A 3 9.54 15.74 0.38
C LEU A 3 8.32 16.26 -0.38
N THR A 4 8.45 16.31 -1.70
CA THR A 4 7.29 16.59 -2.55
C THR A 4 6.44 15.33 -2.68
N PRO A 5 5.10 15.47 -2.71
CA PRO A 5 4.23 14.31 -2.85
C PRO A 5 4.47 13.52 -4.14
N PHE A 6 4.45 12.22 -4.01
CA PHE A 6 4.45 11.30 -5.15
C PHE A 6 3.01 11.15 -5.66
N HIS A 7 2.86 10.88 -6.95
CA HIS A 7 1.56 10.64 -7.58
C HIS A 7 1.55 9.24 -8.18
N VAL A 8 0.54 8.45 -7.84
CA VAL A 8 0.34 7.09 -8.37
C VAL A 8 -1.12 6.93 -8.77
N ALA A 9 -1.35 6.36 -9.94
CA ALA A 9 -2.69 6.01 -10.41
C ALA A 9 -2.79 4.51 -10.64
N VAL A 10 -3.85 3.91 -10.14
CA VAL A 10 -4.13 2.47 -10.31
C VAL A 10 -5.53 2.27 -10.86
N GLN A 11 -5.76 1.13 -11.47
CA GLN A 11 -7.10 0.77 -11.93
C GLN A 11 -7.84 -0.02 -10.85
N VAL A 12 -9.14 0.21 -10.74
CA VAL A 12 -10.01 -0.53 -9.83
C VAL A 12 -11.26 -1.00 -10.58
N ARG A 13 -11.88 -2.06 -10.07
CA ARG A 13 -13.08 -2.63 -10.69
C ARG A 13 -14.36 -1.89 -10.30
N ASP A 14 -14.37 -1.22 -9.16
CA ASP A 14 -15.54 -0.54 -8.61
C ASP A 14 -15.09 0.65 -7.76
N ILE A 15 -15.67 1.83 -8.03
CA ILE A 15 -15.25 3.07 -7.38
C ILE A 15 -15.71 3.12 -5.90
N GLU A 16 -16.91 2.66 -5.60
CA GLU A 16 -17.43 2.68 -4.23
C GLU A 16 -16.71 1.65 -3.35
N GLU A 17 -16.37 0.51 -3.90
CA GLU A 17 -15.55 -0.48 -3.22
C GLU A 17 -14.15 0.08 -2.90
N ALA A 18 -13.54 0.76 -3.86
CA ALA A 18 -12.24 1.41 -3.66
C ALA A 18 -12.34 2.49 -2.60
N ARG A 19 -13.39 3.32 -2.66
CA ARG A 19 -13.63 4.38 -1.69
C ARG A 19 -13.70 3.83 -0.26
N ARG A 20 -14.46 2.77 -0.05
CA ARG A 20 -14.55 2.10 1.26
C ARG A 20 -13.21 1.55 1.72
N PHE A 21 -12.48 0.86 0.84
CA PHE A 21 -11.19 0.27 1.18
C PHE A 21 -10.18 1.34 1.60
N TYR A 22 -9.98 2.36 0.77
CA TYR A 22 -8.93 3.35 1.03
C TYR A 22 -9.27 4.28 2.19
N THR A 23 -10.55 4.57 2.44
CA THR A 23 -10.95 5.41 3.58
C THR A 23 -11.14 4.62 4.88
N GLU A 24 -11.90 3.55 4.84
CA GLU A 24 -12.27 2.82 6.07
C GLU A 24 -11.17 1.83 6.50
N VAL A 25 -10.56 1.12 5.57
CA VAL A 25 -9.54 0.12 5.88
C VAL A 25 -8.18 0.76 6.05
N LEU A 26 -7.71 1.51 5.05
CA LEU A 26 -6.39 2.17 5.10
C LEU A 26 -6.38 3.48 5.87
N GLY A 27 -7.54 4.13 6.04
CA GLY A 27 -7.62 5.38 6.78
C GLY A 27 -7.18 6.62 6.01
N CYS A 28 -7.17 6.56 4.68
CA CYS A 28 -6.80 7.70 3.85
C CYS A 28 -7.96 8.68 3.73
N ALA A 29 -7.67 9.99 3.77
CA ALA A 29 -8.68 11.00 3.47
C ALA A 29 -8.97 11.02 1.97
N GLU A 30 -10.26 11.10 1.61
CA GLU A 30 -10.67 11.25 0.22
C GLU A 30 -10.44 12.69 -0.24
N GLY A 31 -9.91 12.84 -1.45
CA GLY A 31 -9.73 14.13 -2.07
C GLY A 31 -10.83 14.42 -3.09
N ARG A 32 -10.43 14.67 -4.33
CA ARG A 32 -11.40 14.97 -5.41
C ARG A 32 -11.85 13.67 -6.07
N SER A 33 -13.00 13.75 -6.74
CA SER A 33 -13.53 12.62 -7.50
C SER A 33 -14.40 13.09 -8.66
N ALA A 34 -14.60 12.18 -9.60
CA ALA A 34 -15.60 12.29 -10.66
C ALA A 34 -16.21 10.90 -10.85
N THR A 35 -17.02 10.73 -11.88
CA THR A 35 -17.72 9.45 -12.10
C THR A 35 -16.77 8.26 -12.22
N GLY A 36 -15.61 8.44 -12.86
CA GLY A 36 -14.70 7.36 -13.17
C GLY A 36 -13.44 7.30 -12.32
N TRP A 37 -13.27 8.18 -11.36
CA TRP A 37 -12.04 8.21 -10.56
C TRP A 37 -12.25 8.89 -9.20
N VAL A 38 -11.37 8.56 -8.27
CA VAL A 38 -11.32 9.17 -6.94
C VAL A 38 -9.86 9.22 -6.48
N ASP A 39 -9.43 10.33 -5.88
CA ASP A 39 -8.09 10.41 -5.30
C ASP A 39 -8.13 10.41 -3.78
N PHE A 40 -7.02 10.00 -3.21
CA PHE A 40 -6.83 9.86 -1.76
C PHE A 40 -5.51 10.49 -1.34
N ASN A 41 -5.51 11.02 -0.14
CA ASN A 41 -4.27 11.39 0.54
C ASN A 41 -3.70 10.15 1.22
N MET A 42 -2.73 9.52 0.58
CA MET A 42 -2.07 8.33 1.13
C MET A 42 -0.78 8.76 1.83
N PHE A 43 -0.88 9.03 3.13
CA PHE A 43 0.26 9.47 3.94
C PHE A 43 1.00 10.67 3.34
N GLY A 44 0.27 11.63 2.76
CA GLY A 44 0.83 12.83 2.14
C GLY A 44 1.06 12.71 0.64
N HIS A 45 0.85 11.55 0.04
CA HIS A 45 1.02 11.34 -1.40
C HIS A 45 -0.34 11.24 -2.09
N GLN A 46 -0.38 11.59 -3.37
CA GLN A 46 -1.62 11.51 -4.15
C GLN A 46 -1.76 10.12 -4.78
N PHE A 47 -2.78 9.41 -4.35
CA PHE A 47 -3.09 8.07 -4.86
C PHE A 47 -4.46 8.10 -5.54
N VAL A 48 -4.52 7.73 -6.82
CA VAL A 48 -5.74 7.87 -7.61
C VAL A 48 -6.22 6.50 -8.09
N CYS A 49 -7.50 6.22 -7.87
CA CYS A 49 -8.16 5.04 -8.38
C CYS A 49 -9.02 5.42 -9.58
N HIS A 50 -8.75 4.80 -10.73
CA HIS A 50 -9.57 4.93 -11.95
C HIS A 50 -10.33 3.63 -12.18
N VAL A 51 -11.64 3.73 -12.37
CA VAL A 51 -12.42 2.53 -12.66
C VAL A 51 -12.12 2.00 -14.07
N ASN A 52 -11.85 0.71 -14.14
CA ASN A 52 -11.72 -0.01 -15.40
C ASN A 52 -12.86 -1.03 -15.51
N PRO A 53 -13.93 -0.72 -16.27
CA PRO A 53 -15.09 -1.62 -16.39
C PRO A 53 -14.74 -2.99 -16.98
N GLU A 54 -13.65 -3.09 -17.74
CA GLU A 54 -13.22 -4.36 -18.34
C GLU A 54 -12.77 -5.39 -17.31
N LEU A 55 -12.43 -4.96 -16.08
CA LEU A 55 -12.09 -5.89 -15.02
C LEU A 55 -13.31 -6.75 -14.60
N GLY A 56 -14.51 -6.18 -14.69
CA GLY A 56 -15.74 -6.87 -14.28
C GLY A 56 -15.95 -6.87 -12.78
N VAL A 57 -17.15 -7.29 -12.35
CA VAL A 57 -17.60 -7.21 -10.96
C VAL A 57 -16.69 -7.95 -9.98
N ASN A 58 -16.17 -9.09 -10.38
CA ASN A 58 -15.27 -9.91 -9.55
C ASN A 58 -13.86 -9.96 -10.12
N GLY A 59 -13.54 -9.04 -11.04
CA GLY A 59 -12.25 -9.03 -11.70
C GLY A 59 -11.12 -8.59 -10.76
N ARG A 60 -9.95 -9.17 -10.96
CA ARG A 60 -8.75 -8.81 -10.20
C ARG A 60 -7.57 -8.67 -11.13
N ILE A 61 -6.71 -7.73 -10.79
CA ILE A 61 -5.45 -7.51 -11.49
C ILE A 61 -4.51 -8.66 -11.14
N THR A 62 -3.89 -9.25 -12.18
CA THR A 62 -2.88 -10.29 -12.01
C THR A 62 -1.50 -9.67 -12.10
N SER A 63 -0.64 -9.99 -11.16
CA SER A 63 0.72 -9.46 -11.08
C SER A 63 1.75 -10.55 -11.32
N HIS A 64 2.87 -10.17 -11.92
CA HIS A 64 4.08 -11.00 -11.90
C HIS A 64 4.55 -11.16 -10.44
N ARG A 65 5.14 -12.30 -10.12
CA ARG A 65 5.68 -12.54 -8.77
C ARG A 65 7.18 -12.74 -8.81
N ASN A 66 7.84 -12.14 -7.85
CA ASN A 66 9.28 -12.24 -7.67
C ASN A 66 9.57 -12.73 -6.25
N LEU A 67 10.53 -13.65 -6.10
CA LEU A 67 10.86 -14.16 -4.77
C LEU A 67 11.77 -13.17 -4.05
N VAL A 68 11.36 -12.77 -2.85
CA VAL A 68 12.16 -11.94 -1.94
C VAL A 68 12.03 -12.57 -0.55
N ASP A 69 13.14 -13.00 0.03
CA ASP A 69 13.18 -13.68 1.34
C ASP A 69 12.15 -14.81 1.44
N GLY A 70 12.02 -15.61 0.37
CA GLY A 70 11.09 -16.75 0.33
C GLY A 70 9.63 -16.37 0.09
N HIS A 71 9.29 -15.07 -0.07
CA HIS A 71 7.94 -14.60 -0.36
C HIS A 71 7.78 -14.29 -1.84
N GLY A 72 6.67 -14.73 -2.43
CA GLY A 72 6.30 -14.35 -3.80
C GLY A 72 5.72 -12.95 -3.82
N VAL A 73 6.57 -11.96 -4.09
CA VAL A 73 6.21 -10.54 -4.06
C VAL A 73 5.58 -10.12 -5.38
N PRO A 74 4.35 -9.57 -5.39
CA PRO A 74 3.72 -9.07 -6.61
C PRO A 74 4.47 -7.86 -7.18
N VAL A 75 4.55 -7.80 -8.51
CA VAL A 75 5.14 -6.66 -9.23
C VAL A 75 4.21 -6.30 -10.40
N PRO A 76 3.77 -5.05 -10.57
CA PRO A 76 4.13 -3.89 -9.76
C PRO A 76 3.45 -3.87 -8.39
N HIS A 77 4.03 -3.10 -7.49
CA HIS A 77 3.41 -2.73 -6.24
C HIS A 77 3.87 -1.31 -5.86
N CYS A 78 3.16 -0.69 -4.95
CA CYS A 78 3.53 0.63 -4.43
C CYS A 78 3.17 0.72 -2.95
N GLY A 79 3.61 1.77 -2.32
CA GLY A 79 3.31 2.03 -0.91
C GLY A 79 4.17 3.14 -0.39
N VAL A 80 4.21 3.28 0.93
CA VAL A 80 4.90 4.38 1.59
C VAL A 80 5.84 3.82 2.64
N VAL A 81 7.01 4.44 2.75
CA VAL A 81 7.93 4.19 3.85
C VAL A 81 7.51 5.10 5.00
N LEU A 82 7.07 4.50 6.10
CA LEU A 82 6.50 5.20 7.24
C LEU A 82 7.46 5.23 8.41
N GLU A 83 7.31 6.24 9.27
CA GLU A 83 7.96 6.23 10.58
C GLU A 83 7.42 5.04 11.40
N PRO A 84 8.23 4.46 12.31
CA PRO A 84 7.82 3.25 13.04
C PRO A 84 6.48 3.36 13.77
N GLY A 85 6.19 4.51 14.38
CA GLY A 85 4.92 4.73 15.07
C GLY A 85 3.72 4.67 14.12
N GLU A 86 3.83 5.31 12.96
CA GLU A 86 2.76 5.31 11.95
C GLU A 86 2.58 3.92 11.33
N TRP A 87 3.68 3.21 11.08
CA TRP A 87 3.61 1.85 10.56
C TRP A 87 2.92 0.90 11.55
N THR A 88 3.25 1.02 12.83
CA THR A 88 2.64 0.20 13.88
C THR A 88 1.14 0.47 13.99
N LYS A 89 0.72 1.74 13.90
CA LYS A 89 -0.71 2.12 13.89
C LYS A 89 -1.42 1.52 12.68
N LEU A 90 -0.80 1.59 11.50
CA LEU A 90 -1.37 1.04 10.28
C LEU A 90 -1.51 -0.48 10.39
N ALA A 91 -0.49 -1.17 10.86
CA ALA A 91 -0.52 -2.62 11.04
C ALA A 91 -1.66 -3.04 11.99
N ALA A 92 -1.84 -2.33 13.10
CA ALA A 92 -2.91 -2.59 14.05
C ALA A 92 -4.28 -2.34 13.44
N ARG A 93 -4.42 -1.25 12.66
CA ARG A 93 -5.66 -0.92 11.96
C ARG A 93 -6.04 -2.01 10.96
N LEU A 94 -5.10 -2.45 10.14
CA LEU A 94 -5.34 -3.46 9.12
C LEU A 94 -5.72 -4.82 9.74
N LYS A 95 -5.16 -5.15 10.90
CA LYS A 95 -5.51 -6.40 11.60
C LYS A 95 -6.95 -6.42 12.12
N GLN A 96 -7.59 -5.26 12.27
CA GLN A 96 -8.99 -5.15 12.68
C GLN A 96 -9.95 -5.35 11.51
N HIS A 97 -9.43 -5.40 10.29
CA HIS A 97 -10.21 -5.59 9.07
C HIS A 97 -9.83 -6.90 8.40
N LYS A 98 -10.73 -7.40 7.58
CA LYS A 98 -10.47 -8.62 6.80
C LYS A 98 -9.76 -8.23 5.50
N VAL A 99 -8.44 -8.13 5.57
CA VAL A 99 -7.63 -7.74 4.40
C VAL A 99 -7.00 -8.96 3.74
N ASP A 100 -6.65 -8.82 2.45
CA ASP A 100 -5.95 -9.84 1.69
C ASP A 100 -4.43 -9.65 1.91
N TRP A 101 -3.89 -10.38 2.87
CA TRP A 101 -2.46 -10.32 3.19
C TRP A 101 -1.63 -11.06 2.14
N VAL A 102 -0.65 -10.38 1.56
CA VAL A 102 0.44 -11.01 0.82
C VAL A 102 1.54 -11.40 1.81
N ILE A 103 1.88 -10.49 2.71
CA ILE A 103 2.83 -10.70 3.79
C ILE A 103 2.27 -10.01 5.04
N GLU A 104 2.04 -10.78 6.08
CA GLU A 104 1.61 -10.21 7.35
C GLU A 104 2.74 -9.37 7.97
N PRO A 105 2.41 -8.40 8.85
CA PRO A 105 3.43 -7.53 9.42
C PRO A 105 4.57 -8.30 10.09
N TYR A 106 5.82 -8.01 9.70
CA TYR A 106 6.99 -8.60 10.34
C TYR A 106 8.22 -7.71 10.14
N THR A 107 9.28 -7.99 10.90
CA THR A 107 10.55 -7.28 10.85
C THR A 107 11.62 -8.16 10.22
N ARG A 108 12.34 -7.61 9.24
CA ARG A 108 13.42 -8.29 8.50
C ARG A 108 14.77 -7.79 8.97
N PHE A 109 15.78 -8.62 8.82
CA PHE A 109 17.19 -8.28 9.09
C PHE A 109 17.39 -7.72 10.49
N VAL A 110 16.73 -8.34 11.48
CA VAL A 110 16.75 -7.90 12.89
C VAL A 110 18.17 -7.72 13.40
N ASN A 111 18.42 -6.62 14.11
CA ASN A 111 19.71 -6.26 14.70
C ASN A 111 20.85 -6.03 13.70
N THR A 112 20.50 -5.69 12.45
CA THR A 112 21.46 -5.28 11.42
C THR A 112 21.16 -3.86 10.94
N PRO A 113 22.10 -3.20 10.25
CA PRO A 113 21.81 -1.87 9.66
C PRO A 113 20.64 -1.87 8.68
N GLY A 114 20.31 -3.02 8.09
CA GLY A 114 19.19 -3.15 7.16
C GLY A 114 17.85 -3.51 7.83
N GLU A 115 17.78 -3.50 9.16
CA GLU A 115 16.54 -3.83 9.88
C GLU A 115 15.38 -2.97 9.39
N GLN A 116 14.32 -3.62 8.96
CA GLN A 116 13.12 -2.96 8.45
C GLN A 116 11.89 -3.79 8.77
N SER A 117 10.78 -3.10 8.95
CA SER A 117 9.47 -3.75 9.09
C SER A 117 8.70 -3.60 7.80
N THR A 118 7.90 -4.58 7.45
CA THR A 118 7.07 -4.54 6.25
C THR A 118 5.74 -5.23 6.50
N LEU A 119 4.75 -4.81 5.72
CA LEU A 119 3.48 -5.48 5.54
C LEU A 119 3.06 -5.31 4.08
N PHE A 120 2.32 -6.26 3.56
CA PHE A 120 1.99 -6.31 2.15
C PHE A 120 0.57 -6.82 1.98
N ILE A 121 -0.28 -6.04 1.33
CA ILE A 121 -1.70 -6.38 1.12
C ILE A 121 -2.08 -6.18 -0.34
N ARG A 122 -3.26 -6.70 -0.70
CA ARG A 122 -3.94 -6.33 -1.94
C ARG A 122 -5.22 -5.59 -1.63
N ASP A 123 -5.54 -4.61 -2.47
CA ASP A 123 -6.86 -4.00 -2.44
C ASP A 123 -7.88 -4.98 -3.07
N PRO A 124 -9.19 -4.68 -3.01
CA PRO A 124 -10.20 -5.59 -3.58
C PRO A 124 -10.05 -5.83 -5.08
N SER A 125 -9.44 -4.93 -5.82
CA SER A 125 -9.19 -5.07 -7.26
C SER A 125 -7.88 -5.80 -7.59
N GLY A 126 -7.11 -6.21 -6.57
CA GLY A 126 -5.86 -6.92 -6.75
C GLY A 126 -4.62 -6.05 -6.82
N ASN A 127 -4.74 -4.73 -6.65
CA ASN A 127 -3.56 -3.86 -6.56
C ASN A 127 -2.76 -4.20 -5.31
N ALA A 128 -1.45 -4.35 -5.47
CA ALA A 128 -0.56 -4.73 -4.38
C ALA A 128 0.05 -3.48 -3.73
N LEU A 129 -0.02 -3.42 -2.40
CA LEU A 129 0.46 -2.30 -1.61
C LEU A 129 1.40 -2.82 -0.53
N GLU A 130 2.58 -2.22 -0.45
CA GLU A 130 3.56 -2.53 0.60
C GLU A 130 3.84 -1.30 1.44
N PHE A 131 3.81 -1.45 2.76
CA PHE A 131 4.15 -0.37 3.69
C PHE A 131 5.34 -0.81 4.53
N LYS A 132 6.41 -0.05 4.43
CA LYS A 132 7.68 -0.33 5.09
C LYS A 132 7.93 0.66 6.22
N SER A 133 8.82 0.28 7.12
CA SER A 133 9.31 1.18 8.15
C SER A 133 10.78 0.86 8.46
N PHE A 134 11.52 1.92 8.72
CA PHE A 134 12.89 1.84 9.20
C PHE A 134 12.97 2.66 10.48
N ARG A 135 13.82 2.24 11.42
CA ARG A 135 14.05 3.00 12.64
C ARG A 135 14.64 4.39 12.32
N ASP A 136 15.52 4.44 11.35
CA ASP A 136 16.15 5.67 10.85
C ASP A 136 16.03 5.68 9.34
N ILE A 137 14.94 6.28 8.84
CA ILE A 137 14.65 6.31 7.39
C ILE A 137 15.83 6.94 6.64
N ALA A 138 16.32 8.09 7.11
CA ALA A 138 17.37 8.81 6.42
C ALA A 138 18.67 8.01 6.32
N GLY A 139 19.00 7.24 7.36
CA GLY A 139 20.24 6.46 7.40
C GLY A 139 20.13 5.05 6.83
N GLN A 140 18.92 4.46 6.79
CA GLN A 140 18.76 3.05 6.48
C GLN A 140 18.13 2.75 5.13
N LEU A 141 17.22 3.61 4.63
CA LEU A 141 16.44 3.32 3.43
C LEU A 141 17.33 3.07 2.20
N PHE A 142 18.39 3.82 2.07
CA PHE A 142 19.35 3.70 0.96
C PHE A 142 20.71 3.17 1.39
N ALA A 143 20.78 2.54 2.55
CA ALA A 143 22.02 1.94 3.02
C ALA A 143 22.45 0.79 2.11
N SER A 144 23.73 0.73 1.79
CA SER A 144 24.32 -0.33 0.96
C SER A 144 24.83 -1.51 1.80
#